data_204acba8f29cfdb44e873f01867d8f75
#
_entry.id   204acba8f29cfdb44e873f01867d8f75
#
_cell.length_a   1.000
_cell.length_b   1.000
_cell.length_c   1.000
_cell.angle_alpha   90.00
_cell.angle_beta   90.00
_cell.angle_gamma   90.00
#
_symmetry.space_group_name_H-M   'P 1'
#
loop_
_entity.id
_entity.type
_entity.pdbx_description
1 polymer ?
#
loop_
_entity_poly.entity_id
_entity_poly.type
_entity_poly.pdbx_seq_one_letter_code
_entity_poly.pdbx_strand_id
1 'polypeptide(L)'
;MNKIATLLLSLVSLSAASQDYRDLQIMNIWSQSHNPAKIGLYGVDASVASGLARYEYGDRLTPNDAQRLWGAGIGTEGVKQFGSLALQGAFSYESKWMEGACGSMSTVPGYYPIDIYEFTPGKKELQDYSLSGGIDKALGENWEIGVLASYKSQNYSKRKDLRHTTYYMSMEVTPGILYHRDELRLGATYSFLRNTQSISAEELGISSGVYYAFLDKGAGFGNYDIWDNSSLHLKASGVSGFPIEENGHRLAFQLG
;
A
#
# COMPACT_ATOMS: atom_id res chain seq x y z
N MET A 1 -0.75 -20.82 -26.23
CA MET A 1 -1.47 -20.16 -25.13
C MET A 1 -1.01 -20.81 -23.83
N ASN A 2 0.06 -20.26 -23.22
CA ASN A 2 0.58 -20.78 -21.97
C ASN A 2 -0.27 -20.18 -20.82
N LYS A 3 -0.93 -21.05 -20.08
CA LYS A 3 -1.75 -20.65 -18.93
C LYS A 3 -0.82 -20.15 -17.83
N ILE A 4 -1.04 -18.93 -17.39
CA ILE A 4 -0.41 -18.36 -16.20
C ILE A 4 -0.90 -19.21 -15.01
N ALA A 5 0.00 -19.97 -14.41
CA ALA A 5 -0.29 -20.70 -13.19
C ALA A 5 0.12 -19.85 -12.00
N THR A 6 -0.83 -19.25 -11.33
CA THR A 6 -0.62 -18.56 -10.06
C THR A 6 -0.80 -19.57 -8.95
N LEU A 7 0.30 -19.94 -8.27
CA LEU A 7 0.25 -20.76 -7.08
C LEU A 7 0.23 -19.86 -5.86
N LEU A 8 -0.96 -19.59 -5.33
CA LEU A 8 -1.16 -18.93 -4.04
C LEU A 8 -1.05 -19.99 -2.93
N LEU A 9 0.12 -20.11 -2.32
CA LEU A 9 0.28 -20.88 -1.09
C LEU A 9 -0.01 -19.94 0.09
N SER A 10 -1.28 -19.82 0.47
CA SER A 10 -1.63 -19.23 1.76
C SER A 10 -1.38 -20.29 2.84
N LEU A 11 -0.37 -20.07 3.68
CA LEU A 11 -0.24 -20.82 4.92
C LEU A 11 -1.48 -20.49 5.78
N VAL A 12 -2.34 -21.48 5.93
CA VAL A 12 -3.52 -21.39 6.78
C VAL A 12 -3.05 -21.04 8.19
N SER A 13 -3.51 -19.91 8.71
CA SER A 13 -3.23 -19.51 10.09
C SER A 13 -3.79 -20.57 11.05
N LEU A 14 -2.92 -21.11 11.87
CA LEU A 14 -3.22 -22.12 12.89
C LEU A 14 -3.89 -21.49 14.12
N SER A 15 -5.06 -20.85 13.97
CA SER A 15 -5.87 -20.53 15.14
C SER A 15 -7.34 -20.35 14.79
N ALA A 16 -8.22 -20.97 15.58
CA ALA A 16 -9.67 -20.76 15.55
C ALA A 16 -10.06 -19.27 15.71
N ALA A 17 -9.22 -18.48 16.41
CA ALA A 17 -9.39 -17.04 16.62
C ALA A 17 -9.30 -16.20 15.34
N SER A 18 -8.65 -16.69 14.28
CA SER A 18 -8.53 -15.92 13.02
C SER A 18 -9.84 -15.89 12.22
N GLN A 19 -10.63 -16.93 12.33
CA GLN A 19 -11.92 -17.02 11.67
C GLN A 19 -12.92 -16.10 12.36
N ASP A 20 -12.94 -16.11 13.68
CA ASP A 20 -13.79 -15.23 14.49
C ASP A 20 -13.51 -13.73 14.23
N TYR A 21 -12.24 -13.33 14.08
CA TYR A 21 -11.89 -11.93 13.79
C TYR A 21 -12.37 -11.49 12.39
N ARG A 22 -12.22 -12.34 11.38
CA ARG A 22 -12.71 -12.07 10.01
C ARG A 22 -14.23 -12.04 9.97
N ASP A 23 -14.89 -12.94 10.68
CA ASP A 23 -16.34 -13.00 10.76
C ASP A 23 -16.91 -11.76 11.44
N LEU A 24 -16.25 -11.24 12.49
CA LEU A 24 -16.59 -9.96 13.11
C LEU A 24 -16.50 -8.78 12.12
N GLN A 25 -15.48 -8.77 11.26
CA GLN A 25 -15.34 -7.74 10.23
C GLN A 25 -16.43 -7.82 9.16
N ILE A 26 -16.87 -9.02 8.79
CA ILE A 26 -17.85 -9.26 7.73
C ILE A 26 -19.29 -9.06 8.22
N MET A 27 -19.60 -9.50 9.45
CA MET A 27 -20.95 -9.48 10.00
C MET A 27 -21.47 -8.09 10.37
N ASN A 28 -20.57 -7.14 10.56
CA ASN A 28 -20.98 -5.78 10.92
C ASN A 28 -20.67 -4.79 9.80
N ILE A 29 -21.70 -4.27 9.16
CA ILE A 29 -21.59 -3.24 8.11
C ILE A 29 -20.75 -2.03 8.57
N TRP A 30 -20.83 -1.70 9.85
CA TRP A 30 -20.04 -0.62 10.45
C TRP A 30 -18.57 -0.98 10.59
N SER A 31 -18.22 -2.26 10.68
CA SER A 31 -16.83 -2.72 10.72
C SER A 31 -16.10 -2.46 9.40
N GLN A 32 -16.80 -2.40 8.28
CA GLN A 32 -16.25 -2.08 6.97
C GLN A 32 -16.10 -0.56 6.75
N SER A 33 -16.66 0.25 7.64
CA SER A 33 -16.54 1.70 7.56
C SER A 33 -15.12 2.16 7.95
N HIS A 34 -14.69 3.31 7.44
CA HIS A 34 -13.45 3.96 7.87
C HIS A 34 -13.59 4.79 9.15
N ASN A 35 -14.75 4.74 9.82
CA ASN A 35 -14.98 5.48 11.06
C ASN A 35 -14.26 4.79 12.23
N PRO A 36 -13.24 5.39 12.85
CA PRO A 36 -12.53 4.79 13.98
C PRO A 36 -13.39 4.65 15.25
N ALA A 37 -14.45 5.44 15.38
CA ALA A 37 -15.42 5.33 16.51
C ALA A 37 -16.25 4.03 16.50
N LYS A 38 -15.97 3.11 15.57
CA LYS A 38 -16.55 1.77 15.52
C LYS A 38 -15.79 0.72 16.32
N ILE A 39 -14.56 1.00 16.75
CA ILE A 39 -13.67 0.00 17.36
C ILE A 39 -14.31 -0.57 18.63
N GLY A 40 -14.97 0.26 19.42
CA GLY A 40 -15.73 -0.14 20.61
C GLY A 40 -16.89 -1.09 20.30
N LEU A 41 -17.48 -1.00 19.11
CA LEU A 41 -18.62 -1.84 18.70
C LEU A 41 -18.26 -3.30 18.45
N TYR A 42 -16.97 -3.66 18.36
CA TYR A 42 -16.57 -5.07 18.27
C TYR A 42 -16.93 -5.87 19.52
N GLY A 43 -16.87 -5.23 20.70
CA GLY A 43 -17.28 -5.83 21.98
C GLY A 43 -16.43 -7.03 22.43
N VAL A 44 -15.36 -7.37 21.73
CA VAL A 44 -14.51 -8.54 21.97
C VAL A 44 -13.05 -8.21 21.74
N ASP A 45 -12.20 -8.93 22.44
CA ASP A 45 -10.76 -8.94 22.20
C ASP A 45 -10.46 -9.99 21.11
N ALA A 46 -9.78 -9.58 20.05
CA ALA A 46 -9.39 -10.50 19.01
C ALA A 46 -8.06 -10.07 18.38
N SER A 47 -7.27 -11.05 17.96
CA SER A 47 -6.05 -10.80 17.22
C SER A 47 -5.77 -11.93 16.23
N VAL A 48 -5.14 -11.60 15.13
CA VAL A 48 -4.73 -12.56 14.11
C VAL A 48 -3.29 -12.27 13.67
N ALA A 49 -2.54 -13.34 13.43
CA ALA A 49 -1.26 -13.30 12.75
C ALA A 49 -1.35 -14.10 11.45
N SER A 50 -0.75 -13.58 10.40
CA SER A 50 -0.80 -14.17 9.05
C SER A 50 0.60 -14.25 8.44
N GLY A 51 0.81 -15.27 7.61
CA GLY A 51 1.97 -15.39 6.74
C GLY A 51 1.52 -15.49 5.29
N LEU A 52 2.29 -14.88 4.40
CA LEU A 52 2.07 -14.92 2.95
C LEU A 52 3.31 -15.46 2.27
N ALA A 53 3.12 -16.42 1.35
CA ALA A 53 4.12 -16.81 0.38
C ALA A 53 3.47 -16.79 -1.01
N ARG A 54 4.17 -16.22 -1.99
CA ARG A 54 3.65 -16.03 -3.35
C ARG A 54 4.72 -16.42 -4.36
N TYR A 55 4.32 -17.14 -5.40
CA TYR A 55 5.15 -17.41 -6.56
C TYR A 55 4.32 -17.29 -7.82
N GLU A 56 4.81 -16.51 -8.77
CA GLU A 56 4.19 -16.33 -10.09
C GLU A 56 5.24 -16.48 -11.17
N TYR A 57 4.87 -17.06 -12.30
CA TYR A 57 5.70 -17.10 -13.49
C TYR A 57 4.83 -17.06 -14.74
N GLY A 58 5.36 -16.50 -15.81
CA GLY A 58 4.67 -16.44 -17.10
C GLY A 58 5.31 -15.43 -18.05
N ASP A 59 4.72 -15.33 -19.23
CA ASP A 59 5.07 -14.30 -20.18
C ASP A 59 4.54 -12.95 -19.71
N ARG A 60 5.31 -11.90 -19.95
CA ARG A 60 4.88 -10.55 -19.63
C ARG A 60 3.74 -10.12 -20.57
N LEU A 61 2.63 -9.73 -20.00
CA LEU A 61 1.48 -9.17 -20.73
C LEU A 61 1.57 -7.65 -20.83
N THR A 62 2.18 -7.02 -19.83
CA THR A 62 2.44 -5.58 -19.78
C THR A 62 3.91 -5.30 -19.47
N PRO A 63 4.40 -4.08 -19.74
CA PRO A 63 5.76 -3.70 -19.35
C PRO A 63 6.03 -3.82 -17.85
N ASN A 64 5.01 -3.69 -17.03
CA ASN A 64 5.13 -3.74 -15.57
C ASN A 64 5.17 -5.16 -14.99
N ASP A 65 4.87 -6.17 -15.81
CA ASP A 65 4.88 -7.55 -15.37
C ASP A 65 6.30 -8.10 -15.25
N ALA A 66 6.54 -8.96 -14.28
CA ALA A 66 7.74 -9.75 -14.16
C ALA A 66 7.55 -11.11 -14.84
N GLN A 67 8.63 -11.71 -15.35
CA GLN A 67 8.59 -13.09 -15.82
C GLN A 67 8.48 -14.08 -14.66
N ARG A 68 9.09 -13.73 -13.52
CA ARG A 68 8.98 -14.48 -12.26
C ARG A 68 8.86 -13.51 -11.11
N LEU A 69 8.01 -13.85 -10.17
CA LEU A 69 7.82 -13.09 -8.94
C LEU A 69 7.82 -14.06 -7.75
N TRP A 70 8.61 -13.73 -6.73
CA TRP A 70 8.58 -14.33 -5.40
C TRP A 70 8.08 -13.28 -4.42
N GLY A 71 7.24 -13.69 -3.50
CA GLY A 71 6.79 -12.82 -2.43
C GLY A 71 6.75 -13.57 -1.11
N ALA A 72 7.15 -12.90 -0.05
CA ALA A 72 7.01 -13.39 1.31
C ALA A 72 6.59 -12.23 2.21
N GLY A 73 5.70 -12.50 3.15
CA GLY A 73 5.20 -11.48 4.04
C GLY A 73 4.65 -12.03 5.34
N ILE A 74 4.53 -11.15 6.30
CA ILE A 74 3.91 -11.40 7.60
C ILE A 74 2.96 -10.25 7.92
N GLY A 75 1.91 -10.55 8.68
CA GLY A 75 0.97 -9.54 9.14
C GLY A 75 0.42 -9.92 10.51
N THR A 76 0.04 -8.90 11.25
CA THR A 76 -0.72 -9.06 12.49
C THR A 76 -1.69 -7.91 12.62
N GLU A 77 -2.87 -8.21 13.10
CA GLU A 77 -3.88 -7.21 13.42
C GLU A 77 -4.66 -7.65 14.66
N GLY A 78 -5.22 -6.69 15.38
CA GLY A 78 -5.98 -7.01 16.56
C GLY A 78 -6.72 -5.82 17.13
N VAL A 79 -7.72 -6.15 17.94
CA VAL A 79 -8.51 -5.20 18.73
C VAL A 79 -8.52 -5.64 20.20
N LYS A 80 -8.44 -4.68 21.09
CA LYS A 80 -8.44 -4.89 22.54
C LYS A 80 -9.38 -3.89 23.22
N GLN A 81 -10.24 -4.39 24.09
CA GLN A 81 -11.18 -3.59 24.87
C GLN A 81 -10.65 -3.33 26.29
N PHE A 82 -10.82 -2.10 26.78
CA PHE A 82 -10.45 -1.67 28.12
C PHE A 82 -11.60 -0.82 28.74
N GLY A 83 -12.69 -1.47 29.11
CA GLY A 83 -13.88 -0.76 29.58
C GLY A 83 -14.48 0.14 28.50
N SER A 84 -14.45 1.45 28.70
CA SER A 84 -14.95 2.43 27.73
C SER A 84 -13.94 2.80 26.62
N LEU A 85 -12.76 2.19 26.63
CA LEU A 85 -11.69 2.43 25.69
C LEU A 85 -11.48 1.18 24.82
N ALA A 86 -11.37 1.34 23.53
CA ALA A 86 -10.98 0.28 22.62
C ALA A 86 -9.72 0.69 21.82
N LEU A 87 -8.83 -0.26 21.63
CA LEU A 87 -7.61 -0.09 20.84
C LEU A 87 -7.61 -1.06 19.69
N GLN A 88 -7.13 -0.60 18.53
CA GLN A 88 -6.88 -1.47 17.38
C GLN A 88 -5.46 -1.22 16.88
N GLY A 89 -4.82 -2.27 16.38
CA GLY A 89 -3.51 -2.17 15.75
C GLY A 89 -3.36 -3.16 14.64
N ALA A 90 -2.64 -2.79 13.60
CA ALA A 90 -2.23 -3.70 12.54
C ALA A 90 -0.83 -3.38 12.05
N PHE A 91 -0.10 -4.42 11.70
CA PHE A 91 1.20 -4.33 11.05
C PHE A 91 1.26 -5.35 9.93
N SER A 92 1.85 -4.98 8.80
CA SER A 92 2.22 -5.93 7.76
C SER A 92 3.54 -5.56 7.10
N TYR A 93 4.25 -6.60 6.69
CA TYR A 93 5.45 -6.49 5.88
C TYR A 93 5.37 -7.51 4.74
N GLU A 94 5.66 -7.07 3.52
CA GLU A 94 5.79 -7.94 2.35
C GLU A 94 7.05 -7.56 1.58
N SER A 95 7.82 -8.56 1.16
CA SER A 95 8.91 -8.38 0.20
C SER A 95 8.61 -9.18 -1.06
N LYS A 96 8.81 -8.53 -2.23
CA LYS A 96 8.62 -9.11 -3.56
C LYS A 96 9.92 -9.00 -4.35
N TRP A 97 10.36 -10.12 -4.89
CA TRP A 97 11.52 -10.23 -5.77
C TRP A 97 11.04 -10.60 -7.16
N MET A 98 11.39 -9.77 -8.13
CA MET A 98 10.92 -9.86 -9.50
C MET A 98 12.09 -10.07 -10.45
N GLU A 99 11.98 -11.03 -11.35
CA GLU A 99 12.96 -11.29 -12.41
C GLU A 99 12.36 -11.02 -13.79
N GLY A 100 13.19 -10.48 -14.69
CA GLY A 100 12.74 -10.07 -16.01
C GLY A 100 11.78 -8.88 -15.99
N ALA A 101 11.79 -8.09 -14.90
CA ALA A 101 10.92 -6.95 -14.72
C ALA A 101 11.51 -5.67 -15.33
N CYS A 102 10.65 -4.83 -15.89
CA CYS A 102 10.93 -3.47 -16.35
C CYS A 102 9.70 -2.59 -16.11
N GLY A 103 9.47 -1.57 -16.92
CA GLY A 103 8.27 -0.73 -16.85
C GLY A 103 8.42 0.42 -15.87
N SER A 104 7.34 0.75 -15.18
CA SER A 104 7.26 1.87 -14.25
C SER A 104 8.33 1.78 -13.15
N MET A 105 8.87 2.94 -12.79
CA MET A 105 9.71 3.13 -11.61
C MET A 105 8.88 3.53 -10.38
N SER A 106 7.58 3.81 -10.55
CA SER A 106 6.65 4.06 -9.44
C SER A 106 6.32 2.78 -8.69
N THR A 107 6.08 2.89 -7.39
CA THR A 107 5.62 1.75 -6.57
C THR A 107 4.19 1.33 -6.89
N VAL A 108 3.38 2.25 -7.43
CA VAL A 108 2.00 2.03 -7.89
C VAL A 108 1.86 2.60 -9.31
N PRO A 109 2.16 1.78 -10.35
CA PRO A 109 2.05 2.24 -11.73
C PRO A 109 0.68 2.79 -12.07
N GLY A 110 0.64 3.97 -12.72
CA GLY A 110 -0.61 4.61 -13.14
C GLY A 110 -1.42 5.31 -12.04
N TYR A 111 -0.94 5.34 -10.79
CA TYR A 111 -1.60 6.10 -9.73
C TYR A 111 -1.46 7.63 -9.93
N TYR A 112 -0.26 8.07 -10.25
CA TYR A 112 -0.01 9.47 -10.60
C TYR A 112 -0.17 9.69 -12.10
N PRO A 113 -0.58 10.92 -12.53
CA PRO A 113 -0.75 11.24 -13.95
C PRO A 113 0.57 11.29 -14.71
N ILE A 114 1.69 11.35 -14.01
CA ILE A 114 3.04 11.35 -14.57
C ILE A 114 3.81 10.19 -13.93
N ASP A 115 4.48 9.39 -14.75
CA ASP A 115 5.30 8.27 -14.32
C ASP A 115 6.60 8.18 -15.13
N ILE A 116 7.57 7.47 -14.60
CA ILE A 116 8.84 7.22 -15.29
C ILE A 116 8.94 5.74 -15.61
N TYR A 117 9.17 5.42 -16.88
CA TYR A 117 9.30 4.07 -17.40
C TYR A 117 10.72 3.77 -17.87
N GLU A 118 11.13 2.52 -17.75
CA GLU A 118 12.30 1.95 -18.40
C GLU A 118 11.94 0.58 -18.97
N PHE A 119 12.55 0.18 -20.07
CA PHE A 119 12.20 -1.05 -20.79
C PHE A 119 13.32 -2.08 -20.85
N THR A 120 14.34 -1.96 -19.99
CA THR A 120 15.44 -2.92 -19.89
C THR A 120 15.14 -3.96 -18.81
N PRO A 121 14.80 -5.21 -19.17
CA PRO A 121 14.46 -6.23 -18.18
C PRO A 121 15.60 -6.50 -17.20
N GLY A 122 15.24 -6.58 -15.91
CA GLY A 122 16.20 -6.82 -14.83
C GLY A 122 15.55 -7.44 -13.60
N LYS A 123 16.31 -7.43 -12.50
CA LYS A 123 15.82 -7.82 -11.19
C LYS A 123 15.32 -6.58 -10.46
N LYS A 124 14.07 -6.61 -10.00
CA LYS A 124 13.48 -5.57 -9.15
C LYS A 124 13.08 -6.17 -7.81
N GLU A 125 13.10 -5.33 -6.79
CA GLU A 125 12.68 -5.69 -5.44
C GLU A 125 11.73 -4.60 -4.91
N LEU A 126 10.60 -5.02 -4.35
CA LEU A 126 9.65 -4.15 -3.67
C LEU A 126 9.46 -4.62 -2.23
N GLN A 127 9.75 -3.75 -1.29
CA GLN A 127 9.47 -3.92 0.14
C GLN A 127 8.32 -3.01 0.52
N ASP A 128 7.30 -3.58 1.17
CA ASP A 128 6.07 -2.90 1.57
C ASP A 128 5.88 -3.05 3.08
N TYR A 129 5.80 -1.94 3.78
CA TYR A 129 5.56 -1.84 5.22
C TYR A 129 4.26 -1.10 5.45
N SER A 130 3.35 -1.66 6.23
CA SER A 130 2.13 -0.98 6.65
C SER A 130 1.96 -1.09 8.16
N LEU A 131 1.59 0.00 8.78
CA LEU A 131 1.31 0.11 10.20
C LEU A 131 0.04 0.92 10.39
N SER A 132 -0.86 0.47 11.24
CA SER A 132 -1.99 1.28 11.66
C SER A 132 -2.26 1.13 13.16
N GLY A 133 -2.78 2.19 13.76
CA GLY A 133 -3.19 2.21 15.15
C GLY A 133 -4.42 3.08 15.34
N GLY A 134 -5.40 2.58 16.05
CA GLY A 134 -6.65 3.27 16.34
C GLY A 134 -7.01 3.22 17.80
N ILE A 135 -7.66 4.25 18.24
CA ILE A 135 -8.24 4.39 19.58
C ILE A 135 -9.67 4.85 19.44
N ASP A 136 -10.54 4.27 20.22
CA ASP A 136 -11.95 4.63 20.33
C ASP A 136 -12.33 4.73 21.79
N LYS A 137 -13.16 5.71 22.11
CA LYS A 137 -13.64 5.94 23.46
C LYS A 137 -15.14 6.25 23.49
N ALA A 138 -15.87 5.46 24.26
CA ALA A 138 -17.26 5.74 24.57
C ALA A 138 -17.39 6.96 25.49
N LEU A 139 -18.25 7.91 25.11
CA LEU A 139 -18.63 9.12 25.85
C LEU A 139 -20.08 9.01 26.29
N GLY A 140 -20.30 8.38 27.45
CA GLY A 140 -21.66 8.08 27.94
C GLY A 140 -22.26 6.89 27.20
N GLU A 141 -23.59 6.90 27.05
CA GLU A 141 -24.34 5.76 26.54
C GLU A 141 -24.54 5.79 25.02
N ASN A 142 -24.40 6.96 24.38
CA ASN A 142 -24.84 7.15 23.01
C ASN A 142 -23.77 7.70 22.08
N TRP A 143 -22.59 8.09 22.58
CA TRP A 143 -21.56 8.71 21.77
C TRP A 143 -20.24 7.95 21.84
N GLU A 144 -19.59 7.83 20.71
CA GLU A 144 -18.23 7.34 20.61
C GLU A 144 -17.39 8.30 19.79
N ILE A 145 -16.13 8.47 20.17
CA ILE A 145 -15.13 9.23 19.44
C ILE A 145 -13.91 8.36 19.21
N GLY A 146 -13.32 8.44 18.03
CA GLY A 146 -12.14 7.67 17.73
C GLY A 146 -11.17 8.42 16.84
N VAL A 147 -9.94 7.92 16.81
CA VAL A 147 -8.90 8.35 15.88
C VAL A 147 -8.20 7.09 15.36
N LEU A 148 -8.02 7.02 14.05
CA LEU A 148 -7.20 6.01 13.38
C LEU A 148 -6.06 6.73 12.67
N ALA A 149 -4.84 6.23 12.86
CA ALA A 149 -3.67 6.64 12.08
C ALA A 149 -3.15 5.44 11.32
N SER A 150 -2.84 5.61 10.04
CA SER A 150 -2.20 4.60 9.21
C SER A 150 -0.96 5.18 8.53
N TYR A 151 0.02 4.33 8.38
CA TYR A 151 1.29 4.64 7.73
C TYR A 151 1.67 3.50 6.79
N LYS A 152 2.07 3.84 5.58
CA LYS A 152 2.60 2.89 4.61
C LYS A 152 3.92 3.41 4.07
N SER A 153 4.91 2.55 3.95
CA SER A 153 6.18 2.86 3.32
C SER A 153 6.57 1.77 2.36
N GLN A 154 7.04 2.16 1.18
CA GLN A 154 7.52 1.24 0.18
C GLN A 154 8.90 1.63 -0.30
N ASN A 155 9.76 0.64 -0.48
CA ASN A 155 11.06 0.76 -1.14
C ASN A 155 11.06 -0.13 -2.38
N TYR A 156 11.18 0.48 -3.55
CA TYR A 156 11.19 -0.21 -4.83
C TYR A 156 12.48 0.06 -5.56
N SER A 157 13.23 -0.98 -5.89
CA SER A 157 14.57 -0.84 -6.46
C SER A 157 14.84 -1.79 -7.61
N LYS A 158 15.72 -1.36 -8.50
CA LYS A 158 16.29 -2.15 -9.58
C LYS A 158 17.80 -2.03 -9.58
N ARG A 159 18.51 -3.14 -9.68
CA ARG A 159 19.99 -3.18 -9.60
C ARG A 159 20.71 -3.25 -10.94
N LYS A 160 19.98 -3.42 -12.04
CA LYS A 160 20.53 -3.41 -13.40
C LYS A 160 20.25 -2.05 -14.06
N ASP A 161 21.17 -1.56 -14.88
CA ASP A 161 21.01 -0.30 -15.61
C ASP A 161 19.79 -0.35 -16.59
N LEU A 162 18.92 0.62 -16.67
CA LEU A 162 18.92 1.81 -15.82
C LEU A 162 18.47 1.41 -14.40
N ARG A 163 19.31 1.74 -13.38
CA ARG A 163 19.00 1.48 -11.97
C ARG A 163 18.06 2.53 -11.45
N HIS A 164 17.17 2.12 -10.54
CA HIS A 164 16.34 3.08 -9.83
C HIS A 164 16.14 2.66 -8.38
N THR A 165 15.90 3.65 -7.56
CA THR A 165 15.39 3.48 -6.20
C THR A 165 14.24 4.45 -6.01
N THR A 166 13.12 3.91 -5.58
CA THR A 166 11.90 4.67 -5.34
C THR A 166 11.45 4.48 -3.91
N TYR A 167 11.30 5.58 -3.20
CA TYR A 167 10.73 5.60 -1.86
C TYR A 167 9.33 6.19 -1.93
N TYR A 168 8.38 5.46 -1.37
CA TYR A 168 7.01 5.91 -1.22
C TYR A 168 6.62 5.92 0.25
N MET A 169 5.88 6.92 0.65
CA MET A 169 5.28 7.04 1.98
C MET A 169 3.85 7.54 1.84
N SER A 170 2.95 6.92 2.57
CA SER A 170 1.57 7.38 2.75
C SER A 170 1.27 7.45 4.24
N MET A 171 0.65 8.52 4.67
CA MET A 171 0.15 8.71 6.02
C MET A 171 -1.29 9.20 5.95
N GLU A 172 -2.18 8.56 6.70
CA GLU A 172 -3.57 9.00 6.85
C GLU A 172 -3.91 9.08 8.33
N VAL A 173 -4.57 10.17 8.74
CA VAL A 173 -5.11 10.34 10.08
C VAL A 173 -6.59 10.66 9.96
N THR A 174 -7.39 9.84 10.62
CA THR A 174 -8.85 9.88 10.52
C THR A 174 -9.47 9.98 11.91
N PRO A 175 -9.81 11.16 12.43
CA PRO A 175 -10.75 11.31 13.52
C PRO A 175 -12.18 10.98 13.07
N GLY A 176 -12.96 10.43 13.99
CA GLY A 176 -14.36 10.08 13.75
C GLY A 176 -15.21 10.20 14.99
N ILE A 177 -16.50 10.38 14.77
CA ILE A 177 -17.53 10.42 15.80
C ILE A 177 -18.68 9.52 15.36
N LEU A 178 -19.29 8.85 16.33
CA LEU A 178 -20.46 8.01 16.16
C LEU A 178 -21.48 8.35 17.22
N TYR A 179 -22.72 8.56 16.81
CA TYR A 179 -23.88 8.59 17.66
C TYR A 179 -24.71 7.33 17.43
N HIS A 180 -25.11 6.66 18.48
CA HIS A 180 -25.99 5.50 18.40
C HIS A 180 -27.06 5.58 19.50
N ARG A 181 -28.30 5.30 19.12
CA ARG A 181 -29.44 5.21 20.04
C ARG A 181 -30.46 4.25 19.44
N ASP A 182 -30.81 3.22 20.18
CA ASP A 182 -31.69 2.15 19.72
C ASP A 182 -31.18 1.54 18.42
N GLU A 183 -31.92 1.64 17.31
CA GLU A 183 -31.54 1.17 15.99
C GLU A 183 -30.83 2.25 15.14
N LEU A 184 -30.88 3.51 15.54
CA LEU A 184 -30.32 4.62 14.81
C LEU A 184 -28.81 4.73 15.06
N ARG A 185 -28.02 4.80 13.99
CA ARG A 185 -26.59 5.07 14.05
C ARG A 185 -26.23 6.15 13.06
N LEU A 186 -25.55 7.19 13.52
CA LEU A 186 -25.07 8.32 12.72
C LEU A 186 -23.57 8.49 12.93
N GLY A 187 -22.80 8.43 11.87
CA GLY A 187 -21.36 8.60 11.92
C GLY A 187 -20.84 9.71 11.02
N ALA A 188 -19.78 10.35 11.44
CA ALA A 188 -19.03 11.29 10.63
C ALA A 188 -17.52 11.10 10.83
N THR A 189 -16.76 11.23 9.74
CA THR A 189 -15.31 11.17 9.77
C THR A 189 -14.71 12.27 8.92
N TYR A 190 -13.51 12.68 9.32
CA TYR A 190 -12.61 13.49 8.50
C TYR A 190 -11.30 12.75 8.37
N SER A 191 -10.76 12.63 7.16
CA SER A 191 -9.44 12.07 6.94
C SER A 191 -8.52 13.11 6.31
N PHE A 192 -7.32 13.20 6.84
CA PHE A 192 -6.19 13.88 6.24
C PHE A 192 -5.23 12.84 5.69
N LEU A 193 -4.91 12.92 4.40
CA LEU A 193 -3.99 12.05 3.69
C LEU A 193 -2.77 12.85 3.22
N ARG A 194 -1.59 12.30 3.40
CA ARG A 194 -0.35 12.79 2.78
C ARG A 194 0.40 11.63 2.15
N ASN A 195 0.62 11.71 0.83
CA ASN A 195 1.46 10.79 0.08
C ASN A 195 2.70 11.51 -0.42
N THR A 196 3.83 10.84 -0.37
CA THR A 196 5.06 11.31 -0.99
C THR A 196 5.73 10.17 -1.74
N GLN A 197 6.28 10.47 -2.91
CA GLN A 197 7.09 9.53 -3.67
C GLN A 197 8.32 10.25 -4.20
N SER A 198 9.46 9.59 -4.14
CA SER A 198 10.70 10.09 -4.73
C SER A 198 11.34 8.97 -5.55
N ILE A 199 11.60 9.24 -6.83
CA ILE A 199 12.23 8.31 -7.76
C ILE A 199 13.62 8.84 -8.09
N SER A 200 14.65 8.05 -7.80
CA SER A 200 16.03 8.31 -8.22
C SER A 200 16.45 7.25 -9.24
N ALA A 201 17.00 7.67 -10.35
CA ALA A 201 17.54 6.77 -11.38
C ALA A 201 18.96 7.16 -11.72
N GLU A 202 19.81 6.14 -11.95
CA GLU A 202 21.20 6.32 -12.28
C GLU A 202 21.68 5.25 -13.29
N GLU A 203 22.65 5.62 -14.11
CA GLU A 203 23.41 4.72 -14.97
C GLU A 203 24.83 4.62 -14.47
N LEU A 204 25.30 3.42 -14.12
CA LEU A 204 26.67 3.21 -13.67
C LEU A 204 27.67 2.95 -14.80
N GLY A 205 27.18 2.85 -16.04
CA GLY A 205 28.05 2.71 -17.22
C GLY A 205 28.88 1.41 -17.27
N ILE A 206 28.47 0.38 -16.51
CA ILE A 206 29.19 -0.92 -16.48
C ILE A 206 28.99 -1.69 -17.77
N SER A 207 27.94 -1.39 -18.52
CA SER A 207 27.66 -2.00 -19.82
C SER A 207 27.76 -0.97 -20.95
N SER A 208 28.19 -1.39 -22.15
CA SER A 208 28.31 -0.53 -23.34
C SER A 208 26.97 -0.14 -23.99
N GLY A 209 25.86 -0.34 -23.28
CA GLY A 209 24.51 0.01 -23.76
C GLY A 209 24.15 1.45 -23.52
N VAL A 210 23.28 2.00 -24.36
CA VAL A 210 22.60 3.27 -24.11
C VAL A 210 21.27 2.93 -23.46
N TYR A 211 21.00 3.53 -22.30
CA TYR A 211 19.78 3.28 -21.56
C TYR A 211 18.90 4.53 -21.57
N TYR A 212 17.62 4.32 -21.79
CA TYR A 212 16.64 5.38 -21.84
C TYR A 212 15.62 5.22 -20.72
N ALA A 213 15.26 6.32 -20.11
CA ALA A 213 14.04 6.46 -19.36
C ALA A 213 13.00 7.25 -20.18
N PHE A 214 11.76 7.02 -19.90
CA PHE A 214 10.64 7.60 -20.60
C PHE A 214 9.71 8.25 -19.59
N LEU A 215 9.47 9.54 -19.74
CA LEU A 215 8.47 10.25 -18.97
C LEU A 215 7.11 10.02 -19.63
N ASP A 216 6.24 9.29 -18.95
CA ASP A 216 4.83 9.13 -19.33
C ASP A 216 4.01 10.29 -18.77
N LYS A 217 3.37 11.05 -19.64
CA LYS A 217 2.53 12.20 -19.30
C LYS A 217 1.03 11.91 -19.42
N GLY A 218 0.65 10.71 -19.66
CA GLY A 218 -0.71 10.36 -19.98
C GLY A 218 -1.20 9.07 -19.31
N ALA A 219 -0.76 8.79 -18.08
CA ALA A 219 -1.22 7.63 -17.30
C ALA A 219 -1.14 6.29 -18.08
N GLY A 220 -0.07 6.08 -18.85
CA GLY A 220 0.16 4.86 -19.61
C GLY A 220 -0.44 4.84 -21.02
N PHE A 221 -0.96 5.95 -21.52
CA PHE A 221 -1.52 6.04 -22.89
C PHE A 221 -0.47 6.20 -24.01
N GLY A 222 0.82 6.01 -23.70
CA GLY A 222 1.88 6.00 -24.70
C GLY A 222 2.39 7.40 -25.13
N ASN A 223 2.08 8.42 -24.37
CA ASN A 223 2.61 9.78 -24.59
C ASN A 223 3.91 9.96 -23.81
N TYR A 224 4.99 9.42 -24.37
CA TYR A 224 6.30 9.37 -23.72
C TYR A 224 7.25 10.45 -24.25
N ASP A 225 7.94 11.14 -23.34
CA ASP A 225 9.16 11.89 -23.66
C ASP A 225 10.38 11.05 -23.30
N ILE A 226 11.39 11.05 -24.14
CA ILE A 226 12.64 10.34 -23.87
C ILE A 226 13.47 11.14 -22.87
N TRP A 227 13.94 10.46 -21.83
CA TRP A 227 14.92 10.94 -20.89
C TRP A 227 16.21 10.15 -21.08
N ASP A 228 17.18 10.76 -21.68
CA ASP A 228 18.51 10.19 -21.86
C ASP A 228 19.52 10.76 -20.84
N ASN A 229 20.76 10.26 -20.90
CA ASN A 229 21.85 10.73 -20.04
C ASN A 229 22.24 12.18 -20.27
N SER A 230 21.82 12.81 -21.37
CA SER A 230 22.05 14.21 -21.65
C SER A 230 21.01 15.11 -20.97
N SER A 231 19.87 14.57 -20.60
CA SER A 231 18.86 15.29 -19.85
C SER A 231 19.30 15.48 -18.40
N LEU A 232 19.18 16.72 -17.91
CA LEU A 232 19.65 17.13 -16.58
C LEU A 232 19.01 16.37 -15.40
N HIS A 233 17.97 15.59 -15.65
CA HIS A 233 17.13 14.99 -14.63
C HIS A 233 17.54 13.58 -14.20
N LEU A 234 18.34 12.86 -15.00
CA LEU A 234 18.78 11.50 -14.72
C LEU A 234 20.30 11.36 -14.59
N LYS A 235 21.02 12.43 -14.34
CA LYS A 235 22.48 12.36 -14.19
C LYS A 235 22.86 11.58 -12.93
N ALA A 236 23.83 10.69 -13.06
CA ALA A 236 24.48 9.92 -12.02
C ALA A 236 25.07 10.74 -10.86
N SER A 237 25.11 12.04 -10.95
CA SER A 237 25.71 12.94 -9.97
C SER A 237 24.75 13.40 -8.86
N GLY A 238 23.82 12.55 -8.43
CA GLY A 238 23.09 12.81 -7.20
C GLY A 238 21.98 13.85 -7.30
N VAL A 239 21.34 13.98 -8.44
CA VAL A 239 20.06 14.69 -8.50
C VAL A 239 19.06 13.87 -7.74
N SER A 240 18.70 14.34 -6.57
CA SER A 240 17.58 13.86 -5.80
C SER A 240 16.35 13.77 -6.67
N GLY A 241 15.87 12.63 -6.85
CA GLY A 241 14.72 12.09 -7.44
C GLY A 241 13.64 12.99 -8.00
N PHE A 242 12.69 12.37 -8.59
CA PHE A 242 11.46 12.96 -9.07
C PHE A 242 10.47 12.99 -7.89
N PRO A 243 10.36 14.10 -7.15
CA PRO A 243 9.50 14.16 -5.97
C PRO A 243 8.06 14.40 -6.40
N ILE A 244 7.16 13.57 -5.88
CA ILE A 244 5.72 13.75 -5.99
C ILE A 244 5.16 13.88 -4.58
N GLU A 245 4.35 14.88 -4.35
CA GLU A 245 3.63 15.08 -3.09
C GLU A 245 2.14 15.25 -3.36
N GLU A 246 1.33 14.58 -2.56
CA GLU A 246 -0.12 14.68 -2.57
C GLU A 246 -0.62 14.92 -1.15
N ASN A 247 -1.52 15.89 -1.00
CA ASN A 247 -2.26 16.11 0.23
C ASN A 247 -3.75 16.02 -0.09
N GLY A 248 -4.46 15.21 0.67
CA GLY A 248 -5.88 14.94 0.47
C GLY A 248 -6.70 15.17 1.73
N HIS A 249 -7.96 15.55 1.53
CA HIS A 249 -8.94 15.70 2.58
C HIS A 249 -10.21 14.95 2.19
N ARG A 250 -10.77 14.16 3.10
CA ARG A 250 -12.00 13.41 2.88
C ARG A 250 -12.96 13.65 4.04
N LEU A 251 -14.21 13.92 3.71
CA LEU A 251 -15.31 13.90 4.65
C LEU A 251 -16.24 12.75 4.30
N ALA A 252 -16.67 11.97 5.28
CA ALA A 252 -17.64 10.90 5.08
C ALA A 252 -18.68 10.92 6.17
N PHE A 253 -19.94 10.62 5.78
CA PHE A 253 -21.08 10.48 6.66
C PHE A 253 -21.67 9.09 6.53
N GLN A 254 -22.18 8.54 7.62
CA GLN A 254 -22.70 7.19 7.69
C GLN A 254 -24.05 7.23 8.41
N LEU A 255 -25.00 6.46 7.86
CA LEU A 255 -26.34 6.27 8.42
C LEU A 255 -26.63 4.76 8.47
N GLY A 256 -27.15 4.28 9.58
CA GLY A 256 -27.56 2.88 9.76
C GLY A 256 -28.65 2.77 10.82
#